data_ad93e1cf118809894212e01e251c6eda
#
_entry.id   ad93e1cf118809894212e01e251c6eda
#
_cell.length_a   1.000
_cell.length_b   1.000
_cell.length_c   1.000
_cell.angle_alpha   90.00
_cell.angle_beta   90.00
_cell.angle_gamma   90.00
#
_symmetry.space_group_name_H-M   'P 1'
#
loop_
_entity.id
_entity.type
_entity.pdbx_description
1 polymer ?
#
loop_
_entity_poly.entity_id
_entity_poly.type
_entity_poly.pdbx_seq_one_letter_code
_entity_poly.pdbx_strand_id
1 'polypeptide(L)'
;TGDGQKMMVWAGGRMEDVCGSKVLHDFDAGPGSMADMPFLCVKNDGTRFCNENRSEMATMGNFLKSEEDQGWYTQVFDSNYMTDCADWPGALIPPEAMVNYMPEVEGEKEGVYDTLINTYAADTIEELGEKLGLTDVAAFAKTVARYNELCALGVDEDMGKAAKWLKPIVTPPFYGIHRRIGLSTIIHGVNVNADMQVLDKDGAPIEGLYSIGNCAGNFFGSPDYPMTVPGLSLGRCHTQGYVVGRAVASK
;
A
#
# COMPACT_ATOMS: atom_id res chain seq x y z
N THR A 1 -3.94 17.47 -6.08
CA THR A 1 -3.94 18.87 -6.49
C THR A 1 -3.25 19.07 -7.83
N GLY A 2 -2.00 18.64 -8.04
CA GLY A 2 -1.28 18.78 -9.31
C GLY A 2 -0.98 20.22 -9.72
N ASP A 3 -0.99 21.18 -8.79
CA ASP A 3 -0.85 22.59 -9.13
C ASP A 3 0.53 22.93 -9.67
N GLY A 4 1.58 22.28 -9.13
CA GLY A 4 2.93 22.43 -9.66
C GLY A 4 3.05 22.00 -11.12
N GLN A 5 2.49 20.85 -11.49
CA GLN A 5 2.47 20.38 -12.88
C GLN A 5 1.67 21.35 -13.78
N LYS A 6 0.49 21.79 -13.35
CA LYS A 6 -0.32 22.75 -14.10
C LYS A 6 0.42 24.06 -14.36
N MET A 7 1.07 24.63 -13.35
CA MET A 7 1.83 25.87 -13.49
C MET A 7 2.96 25.72 -14.49
N MET A 8 3.69 24.59 -14.45
CA MET A 8 4.77 24.32 -15.41
C MET A 8 4.25 24.11 -16.83
N VAL A 9 3.12 23.43 -17.00
CA VAL A 9 2.47 23.28 -18.32
C VAL A 9 1.98 24.63 -18.86
N TRP A 10 1.42 25.50 -18.03
CA TRP A 10 1.03 26.85 -18.43
C TRP A 10 2.23 27.72 -18.85
N ALA A 11 3.40 27.45 -18.25
CA ALA A 11 4.65 28.11 -18.65
C ALA A 11 5.29 27.50 -19.91
N GLY A 12 4.64 26.53 -20.56
CA GLY A 12 5.10 25.89 -21.80
C GLY A 12 5.77 24.53 -21.62
N GLY A 13 5.84 24.02 -20.38
CA GLY A 13 6.38 22.69 -20.08
C GLY A 13 5.50 21.56 -20.62
N ARG A 14 6.13 20.43 -20.95
CA ARG A 14 5.46 19.23 -21.42
C ARG A 14 5.44 18.16 -20.34
N MET A 15 4.30 17.51 -20.17
CA MET A 15 4.21 16.29 -19.35
C MET A 15 4.96 15.14 -20.04
N GLU A 16 5.49 14.21 -19.25
CA GLU A 16 6.08 12.98 -19.80
C GLU A 16 5.03 12.16 -20.58
N ASP A 17 5.47 11.47 -21.65
CA ASP A 17 4.58 10.74 -22.55
C ASP A 17 4.04 9.46 -21.93
N VAL A 18 4.78 8.92 -20.99
CA VAL A 18 4.44 7.67 -20.34
C VAL A 18 3.65 7.99 -19.08
N CYS A 19 2.38 7.61 -19.06
CA CYS A 19 1.53 7.79 -17.90
C CYS A 19 2.07 6.96 -16.74
N GLY A 20 2.67 7.62 -15.77
CA GLY A 20 3.10 6.98 -14.54
C GLY A 20 1.92 6.52 -13.70
N SER A 21 2.07 5.39 -13.04
CA SER A 21 1.09 4.90 -12.08
C SER A 21 1.01 5.82 -10.86
N LYS A 22 -0.11 5.78 -10.18
CA LYS A 22 -0.23 6.34 -8.83
C LYS A 22 0.45 5.40 -7.85
N VAL A 23 1.19 5.98 -6.92
CA VAL A 23 1.68 5.23 -5.76
C VAL A 23 0.53 5.08 -4.79
N LEU A 24 0.10 3.86 -4.60
CA LEU A 24 -0.95 3.51 -3.66
C LEU A 24 -0.30 2.90 -2.42
N HIS A 25 -0.77 3.34 -1.28
CA HIS A 25 -0.42 2.78 0.02
C HIS A 25 -1.70 2.56 0.81
N ASP A 26 -1.67 1.56 1.66
CA ASP A 26 -2.74 1.17 2.57
C ASP A 26 -2.55 1.73 3.99
N PHE A 27 -1.74 2.79 4.11
CA PHE A 27 -1.46 3.45 5.39
C PHE A 27 -2.67 4.18 6.00
N ASP A 28 -3.72 4.34 5.24
CA ASP A 28 -4.90 5.08 5.66
C ASP A 28 -5.87 4.23 6.50
N ALA A 29 -5.49 2.98 6.81
CA ALA A 29 -6.37 2.06 7.53
C ALA A 29 -5.59 1.05 8.37
N GLY A 30 -6.00 0.86 9.63
CA GLY A 30 -5.39 -0.06 10.58
C GLY A 30 -3.96 0.30 11.00
N PRO A 31 -3.24 -0.58 11.72
CA PRO A 31 -1.85 -0.36 12.08
C PRO A 31 -0.95 -0.39 10.83
N GLY A 32 -0.45 0.79 10.45
CA GLY A 32 0.31 0.98 9.21
C GLY A 32 1.61 0.17 9.16
N SER A 33 2.25 -0.08 10.31
CA SER A 33 3.47 -0.90 10.38
C SER A 33 3.28 -2.35 9.94
N MET A 34 2.03 -2.86 9.96
CA MET A 34 1.66 -4.21 9.55
C MET A 34 1.08 -4.27 8.13
N ALA A 35 0.93 -3.13 7.45
CA ALA A 35 0.27 -3.07 6.14
C ALA A 35 0.98 -3.90 5.06
N ASP A 36 2.30 -3.88 5.05
CA ASP A 36 3.13 -4.62 4.09
C ASP A 36 3.38 -6.08 4.47
N MET A 37 2.76 -6.57 5.54
CA MET A 37 2.94 -7.97 5.97
C MET A 37 2.14 -8.92 5.09
N PRO A 38 2.73 -10.06 4.69
CA PRO A 38 2.09 -11.01 3.79
C PRO A 38 1.03 -11.89 4.49
N PHE A 39 0.13 -11.28 5.27
CA PHE A 39 -1.05 -11.96 5.81
C PHE A 39 -2.02 -12.34 4.68
N LEU A 40 -2.92 -13.28 4.92
CA LEU A 40 -3.99 -13.60 3.98
C LEU A 40 -4.82 -12.34 3.68
N CYS A 41 -5.02 -12.01 2.41
CA CYS A 41 -5.83 -10.88 1.98
C CYS A 41 -7.10 -11.35 1.28
N VAL A 42 -8.25 -10.85 1.74
CA VAL A 42 -9.56 -11.16 1.16
C VAL A 42 -10.30 -9.89 0.76
N LYS A 43 -11.12 -9.97 -0.30
CA LYS A 43 -12.05 -8.93 -0.72
C LYS A 43 -13.29 -8.89 0.19
N ASN A 44 -14.19 -7.93 -0.06
CA ASN A 44 -15.44 -7.82 0.67
C ASN A 44 -16.35 -9.04 0.55
N ASP A 45 -16.21 -9.83 -0.53
CA ASP A 45 -16.93 -11.10 -0.71
C ASP A 45 -16.27 -12.30 0.01
N GLY A 46 -15.22 -12.07 0.79
CA GLY A 46 -14.50 -13.11 1.53
C GLY A 46 -13.55 -13.93 0.66
N THR A 47 -13.40 -13.67 -0.62
CA THR A 47 -12.49 -14.43 -1.49
C THR A 47 -11.09 -13.83 -1.53
N ARG A 48 -10.07 -14.70 -1.59
CA ARG A 48 -8.68 -14.31 -1.78
C ARG A 48 -8.48 -13.75 -3.19
N PHE A 49 -7.65 -12.71 -3.37
CA PHE A 49 -7.51 -12.02 -4.65
C PHE A 49 -6.07 -11.87 -5.16
N CYS A 50 -5.07 -12.13 -4.34
CA CYS A 50 -3.67 -11.94 -4.74
C CYS A 50 -2.71 -12.88 -4.03
N ASN A 51 -1.50 -12.95 -4.54
CA ASN A 51 -0.34 -13.35 -3.78
C ASN A 51 0.01 -12.18 -2.83
N GLU A 52 0.06 -12.45 -1.54
CA GLU A 52 0.27 -11.41 -0.52
C GLU A 52 1.76 -11.00 -0.39
N ASN A 53 2.54 -11.18 -1.43
CA ASN A 53 3.83 -10.52 -1.53
C ASN A 53 3.62 -9.01 -1.66
N ARG A 54 4.41 -8.21 -0.96
CA ARG A 54 4.27 -6.76 -0.87
C ARG A 54 4.05 -6.06 -2.23
N SER A 55 4.86 -6.40 -3.23
CA SER A 55 4.75 -5.79 -4.55
C SER A 55 3.46 -6.19 -5.29
N GLU A 56 3.06 -7.45 -5.15
CA GLU A 56 1.87 -7.99 -5.82
C GLU A 56 0.60 -7.52 -5.15
N MET A 57 0.57 -7.47 -3.82
CA MET A 57 -0.55 -6.97 -3.05
C MET A 57 -0.87 -5.50 -3.40
N ALA A 58 0.15 -4.64 -3.49
CA ALA A 58 -0.03 -3.25 -3.89
C ALA A 58 -0.54 -3.11 -5.33
N THR A 59 0.00 -3.92 -6.25
CA THR A 59 -0.43 -3.91 -7.66
C THR A 59 -1.85 -4.43 -7.81
N MET A 60 -2.18 -5.57 -7.22
CA MET A 60 -3.52 -6.16 -7.32
C MET A 60 -4.59 -5.34 -6.60
N GLY A 61 -4.25 -4.70 -5.50
CA GLY A 61 -5.13 -3.78 -4.81
C GLY A 61 -5.64 -2.63 -5.69
N ASN A 62 -4.90 -2.26 -6.74
CA ASN A 62 -5.37 -1.29 -7.73
C ASN A 62 -6.63 -1.76 -8.47
N PHE A 63 -6.82 -3.06 -8.60
CA PHE A 63 -7.96 -3.65 -9.29
C PHE A 63 -9.20 -3.76 -8.39
N LEU A 64 -9.06 -3.54 -7.07
CA LEU A 64 -10.16 -3.55 -6.11
C LEU A 64 -10.99 -2.25 -6.11
N LYS A 65 -10.92 -1.45 -7.16
CA LYS A 65 -11.70 -0.22 -7.32
C LYS A 65 -13.06 -0.46 -7.99
N SER A 66 -13.57 -1.68 -7.95
CA SER A 66 -14.94 -1.98 -8.32
C SER A 66 -15.92 -1.22 -7.42
N GLU A 67 -17.16 -1.09 -7.86
CA GLU A 67 -18.23 -0.53 -7.03
C GLU A 67 -18.47 -1.35 -5.75
N GLU A 68 -18.18 -2.65 -5.79
CA GLU A 68 -18.33 -3.59 -4.67
C GLU A 68 -17.25 -3.42 -3.61
N ASP A 69 -15.97 -3.37 -4.03
CA ASP A 69 -14.84 -3.33 -3.10
C ASP A 69 -14.41 -1.91 -2.73
N GLN A 70 -14.60 -0.94 -3.60
CA GLN A 70 -14.25 0.48 -3.40
C GLN A 70 -12.81 0.72 -2.89
N GLY A 71 -11.89 -0.19 -3.22
CA GLY A 71 -10.50 -0.17 -2.78
C GLY A 71 -10.25 -0.74 -1.38
N TRP A 72 -11.24 -1.38 -0.76
CA TRP A 72 -11.09 -2.07 0.51
C TRP A 72 -10.75 -3.54 0.33
N TYR A 73 -9.95 -4.06 1.25
CA TYR A 73 -9.69 -5.48 1.46
C TYR A 73 -9.40 -5.72 2.95
N THR A 74 -9.32 -6.97 3.35
CA THR A 74 -9.03 -7.33 4.74
C THR A 74 -7.81 -8.23 4.81
N GLN A 75 -6.86 -7.87 5.68
CA GLN A 75 -5.78 -8.77 6.10
C GLN A 75 -6.26 -9.63 7.26
N VAL A 76 -6.03 -10.95 7.19
CA VAL A 76 -6.50 -11.92 8.17
C VAL A 76 -5.33 -12.74 8.72
N PHE A 77 -5.27 -12.89 10.04
CA PHE A 77 -4.25 -13.66 10.76
C PHE A 77 -4.80 -14.16 12.10
N ASP A 78 -4.05 -14.99 12.78
CA ASP A 78 -4.44 -15.55 14.09
C ASP A 78 -3.56 -15.04 15.24
N SER A 79 -3.84 -15.47 16.46
CA SER A 79 -3.13 -15.02 17.66
C SER A 79 -1.66 -15.43 17.72
N ASN A 80 -1.21 -16.38 16.90
CA ASN A 80 0.18 -16.80 16.82
C ASN A 80 1.06 -15.82 16.02
N TYR A 81 0.49 -14.77 15.41
CA TYR A 81 1.19 -13.86 14.50
C TYR A 81 2.50 -13.28 15.07
N MET A 82 2.53 -12.99 16.38
CA MET A 82 3.74 -12.44 17.02
C MET A 82 4.92 -13.42 16.97
N THR A 83 4.66 -14.72 17.03
CA THR A 83 5.68 -15.78 16.97
C THR A 83 5.94 -16.21 15.53
N ASP A 84 4.89 -16.49 14.78
CA ASP A 84 4.95 -17.09 13.45
C ASP A 84 5.49 -16.14 12.40
N CYS A 85 5.32 -14.85 12.60
CA CYS A 85 5.69 -13.79 11.66
C CYS A 85 6.81 -12.88 12.18
N ALA A 86 7.51 -13.28 13.24
CA ALA A 86 8.57 -12.48 13.89
C ALA A 86 9.73 -12.09 12.95
N ASP A 87 10.00 -12.91 11.94
CA ASP A 87 11.03 -12.70 10.93
C ASP A 87 10.52 -12.04 9.63
N TRP A 88 9.24 -11.66 9.61
CA TRP A 88 8.65 -11.00 8.44
C TRP A 88 9.08 -9.52 8.34
N PRO A 89 9.10 -8.95 7.12
CA PRO A 89 9.37 -7.53 6.96
C PRO A 89 8.23 -6.70 7.56
N GLY A 90 8.58 -5.68 8.33
CA GLY A 90 7.62 -4.81 9.00
C GLY A 90 7.78 -4.85 10.51
N ALA A 91 6.89 -4.17 11.21
CA ALA A 91 6.86 -4.13 12.66
C ALA A 91 5.49 -4.63 13.17
N LEU A 92 5.52 -5.77 13.85
CA LEU A 92 4.34 -6.33 14.49
C LEU A 92 3.89 -5.44 15.66
N ILE A 93 2.59 -5.26 15.78
CA ILE A 93 1.96 -4.58 16.90
C ILE A 93 1.49 -5.65 17.89
N PRO A 94 1.92 -5.62 19.15
CA PRO A 94 1.51 -6.62 20.13
C PRO A 94 0.01 -6.48 20.49
N PRO A 95 -0.63 -7.55 20.99
CA PRO A 95 -2.07 -7.55 21.25
C PRO A 95 -2.55 -6.41 22.14
N GLU A 96 -1.79 -6.03 23.16
CA GLU A 96 -2.11 -4.93 24.07
C GLU A 96 -2.10 -3.55 23.38
N ALA A 97 -1.36 -3.36 22.30
CA ALA A 97 -1.41 -2.16 21.49
C ALA A 97 -2.43 -2.26 20.35
N MET A 98 -2.73 -3.49 19.90
CA MET A 98 -3.72 -3.75 18.85
C MET A 98 -5.12 -3.27 19.25
N VAL A 99 -5.46 -3.31 20.54
CA VAL A 99 -6.76 -2.86 21.06
C VAL A 99 -7.05 -1.39 20.73
N ASN A 100 -6.02 -0.57 20.52
CA ASN A 100 -6.21 0.84 20.13
C ASN A 100 -6.76 0.99 18.70
N TYR A 101 -6.67 -0.05 17.89
CA TYR A 101 -7.20 -0.10 16.51
C TYR A 101 -8.56 -0.80 16.42
N MET A 102 -9.12 -1.25 17.55
CA MET A 102 -10.36 -2.03 17.61
C MET A 102 -11.55 -1.14 17.97
N PRO A 103 -12.59 -1.01 17.12
CA PRO A 103 -13.76 -0.19 17.44
C PRO A 103 -14.58 -0.77 18.59
N GLU A 104 -14.55 -2.08 18.80
CA GLU A 104 -15.32 -2.79 19.84
C GLU A 104 -14.74 -2.60 21.26
N VAL A 105 -13.48 -2.17 21.37
CA VAL A 105 -12.85 -1.93 22.68
C VAL A 105 -13.12 -0.47 23.09
N GLU A 106 -13.84 -0.31 24.19
CA GLU A 106 -14.10 1.01 24.76
C GLU A 106 -12.83 1.62 25.37
N GLY A 107 -12.74 2.95 25.36
CA GLY A 107 -11.66 3.71 25.94
C GLY A 107 -10.99 4.68 24.97
N GLU A 108 -10.06 5.45 25.49
CA GLU A 108 -9.26 6.38 24.69
C GLU A 108 -8.31 5.60 23.77
N LYS A 109 -8.30 5.95 22.49
CA LYS A 109 -7.44 5.35 21.48
C LYS A 109 -6.16 6.18 21.33
N GLU A 110 -5.29 6.10 22.32
CA GLU A 110 -4.12 6.97 22.42
C GLU A 110 -3.23 6.88 21.16
N GLY A 111 -3.03 8.03 20.53
CA GLY A 111 -2.15 8.17 19.36
C GLY A 111 -2.67 7.56 18.06
N VAL A 112 -3.94 7.12 18.02
CA VAL A 112 -4.56 6.51 16.84
C VAL A 112 -5.66 7.41 16.30
N TYR A 113 -5.59 7.73 15.00
CA TYR A 113 -6.66 8.47 14.31
C TYR A 113 -7.88 7.57 14.07
N ASP A 114 -9.08 8.14 14.12
CA ASP A 114 -10.35 7.41 13.93
C ASP A 114 -10.37 6.55 12.65
N THR A 115 -9.78 7.03 11.57
CA THR A 115 -9.69 6.31 10.29
C THR A 115 -8.89 5.00 10.36
N LEU A 116 -8.04 4.86 11.39
CA LEU A 116 -7.23 3.67 11.61
C LEU A 116 -7.91 2.63 12.52
N ILE A 117 -9.05 2.98 13.15
CA ILE A 117 -9.77 2.11 14.08
C ILE A 117 -10.71 1.20 13.28
N ASN A 118 -10.17 0.09 12.78
CA ASN A 118 -10.87 -0.83 11.89
C ASN A 118 -10.29 -2.26 11.94
N THR A 119 -9.75 -2.63 13.09
CA THR A 119 -9.31 -4.00 13.39
C THR A 119 -10.36 -4.70 14.23
N TYR A 120 -10.68 -5.93 13.87
CA TYR A 120 -11.68 -6.76 14.55
C TYR A 120 -11.03 -8.04 15.02
N ALA A 121 -11.59 -8.61 16.10
CA ALA A 121 -11.18 -9.90 16.63
C ALA A 121 -12.39 -10.76 16.97
N ALA A 122 -12.26 -12.07 16.78
CA ALA A 122 -13.29 -13.05 17.11
C ALA A 122 -12.69 -14.43 17.42
N ASP A 123 -13.46 -15.26 18.10
CA ASP A 123 -13.03 -16.61 18.45
C ASP A 123 -13.34 -17.64 17.34
N THR A 124 -14.16 -17.28 16.35
CA THR A 124 -14.43 -18.10 15.17
C THR A 124 -14.24 -17.29 13.87
N ILE A 125 -13.98 -17.99 12.78
CA ILE A 125 -13.82 -17.35 11.45
C ILE A 125 -15.14 -16.74 10.98
N GLU A 126 -16.26 -17.44 11.25
CA GLU A 126 -17.58 -16.94 10.87
C GLU A 126 -17.93 -15.66 11.63
N GLU A 127 -17.72 -15.62 12.94
CA GLU A 127 -17.94 -14.42 13.75
C GLU A 127 -17.03 -13.27 13.28
N LEU A 128 -15.76 -13.56 12.94
CA LEU A 128 -14.87 -12.56 12.39
C LEU A 128 -15.40 -12.01 11.07
N GLY A 129 -15.90 -12.86 10.17
CA GLY A 129 -16.51 -12.44 8.90
C GLY A 129 -17.73 -11.55 9.09
N GLU A 130 -18.57 -11.84 10.08
CA GLU A 130 -19.73 -11.01 10.44
C GLU A 130 -19.30 -9.63 10.98
N LYS A 131 -18.35 -9.58 11.89
CA LYS A 131 -17.80 -8.36 12.46
C LYS A 131 -17.12 -7.47 11.41
N LEU A 132 -16.46 -8.08 10.45
CA LEU A 132 -15.85 -7.40 9.30
C LEU A 132 -16.88 -6.90 8.29
N GLY A 133 -18.16 -7.30 8.40
CA GLY A 133 -19.21 -6.92 7.46
C GLY A 133 -19.01 -7.50 6.06
N LEU A 134 -18.37 -8.68 5.95
CA LEU A 134 -18.17 -9.35 4.66
C LEU A 134 -19.51 -9.78 4.07
N THR A 135 -19.65 -9.65 2.75
CA THR A 135 -20.91 -9.94 2.06
C THR A 135 -21.21 -11.45 1.94
N ASP A 136 -20.17 -12.30 2.00
CA ASP A 136 -20.30 -13.76 2.00
C ASP A 136 -19.36 -14.40 3.04
N VAL A 137 -19.85 -14.55 4.25
CA VAL A 137 -19.13 -15.17 5.38
C VAL A 137 -18.80 -16.64 5.11
N ALA A 138 -19.66 -17.35 4.35
CA ALA A 138 -19.40 -18.75 4.03
C ALA A 138 -18.27 -18.90 3.01
N ALA A 139 -18.16 -17.98 2.04
CA ALA A 139 -17.01 -17.92 1.13
C ALA A 139 -15.73 -17.59 1.91
N PHE A 140 -15.79 -16.68 2.88
CA PHE A 140 -14.66 -16.35 3.74
C PHE A 140 -14.16 -17.56 4.54
N ALA A 141 -15.05 -18.29 5.19
CA ALA A 141 -14.67 -19.50 5.93
C ALA A 141 -14.02 -20.56 5.03
N LYS A 142 -14.54 -20.75 3.80
CA LYS A 142 -13.91 -21.63 2.81
C LYS A 142 -12.54 -21.14 2.36
N THR A 143 -12.37 -19.82 2.19
CA THR A 143 -11.08 -19.22 1.84
C THR A 143 -10.04 -19.48 2.91
N VAL A 144 -10.35 -19.28 4.19
CA VAL A 144 -9.43 -19.55 5.30
C VAL A 144 -9.12 -21.04 5.39
N ALA A 145 -10.12 -21.92 5.26
CA ALA A 145 -9.91 -23.37 5.26
C ALA A 145 -8.95 -23.79 4.12
N ARG A 146 -9.18 -23.31 2.88
CA ARG A 146 -8.29 -23.59 1.75
C ARG A 146 -6.89 -23.05 1.97
N TYR A 147 -6.76 -21.84 2.52
CA TYR A 147 -5.45 -21.27 2.84
C TYR A 147 -4.69 -22.11 3.86
N ASN A 148 -5.37 -22.67 4.87
CA ASN A 148 -4.77 -23.57 5.86
C ASN A 148 -4.32 -24.90 5.23
N GLU A 149 -5.04 -25.43 4.24
CA GLU A 149 -4.59 -26.59 3.46
C GLU A 149 -3.28 -26.29 2.71
N LEU A 150 -3.18 -25.13 2.07
CA LEU A 150 -1.97 -24.70 1.37
C LEU A 150 -0.79 -24.53 2.33
N CYS A 151 -1.03 -23.99 3.52
CA CYS A 151 -0.01 -23.92 4.58
C CYS A 151 0.49 -25.31 4.99
N ALA A 152 -0.42 -26.29 5.15
CA ALA A 152 -0.06 -27.65 5.49
C ALA A 152 0.72 -28.35 4.37
N LEU A 153 0.40 -28.05 3.11
CA LEU A 153 1.15 -28.54 1.95
C LEU A 153 2.53 -27.89 1.82
N GLY A 154 2.72 -26.70 2.41
CA GLY A 154 3.94 -25.90 2.24
C GLY A 154 4.10 -25.29 0.83
N VAL A 155 3.05 -25.30 0.03
CA VAL A 155 3.02 -24.77 -1.34
C VAL A 155 1.68 -24.10 -1.58
N ASP A 156 1.72 -22.88 -2.06
CA ASP A 156 0.53 -22.15 -2.51
C ASP A 156 0.28 -22.39 -4.01
N GLU A 157 -0.54 -23.40 -4.28
CA GLU A 157 -0.92 -23.77 -5.67
C GLU A 157 -1.90 -22.78 -6.29
N ASP A 158 -2.58 -21.95 -5.46
CA ASP A 158 -3.65 -21.07 -5.93
C ASP A 158 -3.11 -19.71 -6.42
N MET A 159 -2.18 -19.10 -5.67
CA MET A 159 -1.67 -17.74 -5.94
C MET A 159 -0.13 -17.66 -5.97
N GLY A 160 0.57 -18.77 -5.68
CA GLY A 160 2.04 -18.83 -5.74
C GLY A 160 2.77 -18.08 -4.64
N LYS A 161 2.14 -17.86 -3.47
CA LYS A 161 2.78 -17.26 -2.30
C LYS A 161 3.96 -18.10 -1.83
N ALA A 162 5.09 -17.45 -1.58
CA ALA A 162 6.29 -18.16 -1.15
C ALA A 162 6.08 -18.93 0.16
N ALA A 163 6.57 -20.16 0.24
CA ALA A 163 6.37 -21.06 1.39
C ALA A 163 6.75 -20.44 2.74
N LYS A 164 7.79 -19.62 2.78
CA LYS A 164 8.22 -18.90 3.98
C LYS A 164 7.17 -17.94 4.55
N TRP A 165 6.22 -17.51 3.74
CA TRP A 165 5.11 -16.61 4.09
C TRP A 165 3.79 -17.34 4.36
N LEU A 166 3.75 -18.66 4.21
CA LEU A 166 2.57 -19.45 4.52
C LEU A 166 2.53 -19.73 6.02
N LYS A 167 1.63 -19.06 6.72
CA LYS A 167 1.35 -19.26 8.14
C LYS A 167 -0.13 -19.57 8.32
N PRO A 168 -0.48 -20.68 8.97
CA PRO A 168 -1.88 -21.09 9.12
C PRO A 168 -2.64 -20.15 10.04
N ILE A 169 -3.95 -20.08 9.84
CA ILE A 169 -4.90 -19.30 10.64
C ILE A 169 -5.78 -20.29 11.40
N VAL A 170 -5.33 -20.70 12.58
CA VAL A 170 -5.92 -21.86 13.32
C VAL A 170 -6.14 -21.62 14.81
N THR A 171 -5.53 -20.57 15.38
CA THR A 171 -5.57 -20.33 16.83
C THR A 171 -6.30 -19.03 17.15
N PRO A 172 -7.47 -19.07 17.81
CA PRO A 172 -8.17 -17.86 18.22
C PRO A 172 -7.40 -17.07 19.31
N PRO A 173 -7.68 -15.77 19.47
CA PRO A 173 -8.57 -14.99 18.62
C PRO A 173 -8.01 -14.80 17.21
N PHE A 174 -8.93 -14.81 16.22
CA PHE A 174 -8.64 -14.46 14.85
C PHE A 174 -8.78 -12.96 14.67
N TYR A 175 -7.89 -12.37 13.88
CA TYR A 175 -7.88 -10.92 13.63
C TYR A 175 -8.14 -10.62 12.16
N GLY A 176 -8.88 -9.54 11.93
CA GLY A 176 -9.09 -8.97 10.62
C GLY A 176 -8.84 -7.47 10.64
N ILE A 177 -7.97 -6.99 9.76
CA ILE A 177 -7.69 -5.56 9.60
C ILE A 177 -8.20 -5.11 8.24
N HIS A 178 -9.16 -4.21 8.23
CA HIS A 178 -9.54 -3.53 7.00
C HIS A 178 -8.40 -2.67 6.50
N ARG A 179 -8.09 -2.81 5.23
CA ARG A 179 -7.12 -2.00 4.52
C ARG A 179 -7.80 -1.23 3.40
N ARG A 180 -7.38 -0.03 3.21
CA ARG A 180 -7.85 0.80 2.11
C ARG A 180 -6.69 1.27 1.28
N ILE A 181 -6.84 1.12 -0.03
CA ILE A 181 -5.86 1.63 -0.97
C ILE A 181 -6.08 3.12 -1.15
N GLY A 182 -5.26 3.90 -0.48
CA GLY A 182 -5.21 5.35 -0.57
C GLY A 182 -4.20 5.84 -1.61
N LEU A 183 -4.47 6.98 -2.23
CA LEU A 183 -3.53 7.65 -3.11
C LEU A 183 -2.45 8.38 -2.28
N SER A 184 -1.23 7.87 -2.26
CA SER A 184 -0.10 8.52 -1.60
C SER A 184 0.49 9.65 -2.46
N THR A 185 0.77 9.36 -3.72
CA THR A 185 1.35 10.33 -4.65
C THR A 185 1.11 9.92 -6.11
N ILE A 186 1.41 10.82 -7.03
CA ILE A 186 1.45 10.54 -8.45
C ILE A 186 2.90 10.68 -8.90
N ILE A 187 3.40 9.71 -9.65
CA ILE A 187 4.76 9.67 -10.16
C ILE A 187 4.89 10.23 -11.59
N HIS A 188 3.81 10.68 -12.16
CA HIS A 188 3.74 11.32 -13.48
C HIS A 188 4.02 12.82 -13.34
N GLY A 189 5.05 13.31 -14.02
CA GLY A 189 5.51 14.70 -13.93
C GLY A 189 5.83 15.34 -15.27
N VAL A 190 6.33 16.57 -15.22
CA VAL A 190 6.80 17.26 -16.42
C VAL A 190 8.14 16.71 -16.87
N ASN A 191 8.38 16.72 -18.18
CA ASN A 191 9.69 16.35 -18.75
C ASN A 191 10.77 17.29 -18.24
N VAL A 192 11.88 16.71 -17.79
CA VAL A 192 13.07 17.44 -17.35
C VAL A 192 14.32 16.84 -17.97
N ASN A 193 15.37 17.67 -18.11
CA ASN A 193 16.70 17.19 -18.45
C ASN A 193 17.48 16.75 -17.19
N ALA A 194 18.74 16.37 -17.35
CA ALA A 194 19.62 15.93 -16.25
C ALA A 194 19.87 17.04 -15.20
N ASP A 195 19.75 18.30 -15.58
CA ASP A 195 19.87 19.47 -14.71
C ASP A 195 18.54 19.88 -14.07
N MET A 196 17.49 19.05 -14.21
CA MET A 196 16.14 19.30 -13.72
C MET A 196 15.45 20.53 -14.32
N GLN A 197 15.92 21.04 -15.46
CA GLN A 197 15.21 22.09 -16.21
C GLN A 197 14.01 21.48 -16.92
N VAL A 198 12.85 22.15 -16.84
CA VAL A 198 11.62 21.75 -17.52
C VAL A 198 11.80 21.88 -19.02
N LEU A 199 11.40 20.87 -19.77
CA LEU A 199 11.46 20.85 -21.23
C LEU A 199 10.11 21.25 -21.83
N ASP A 200 10.19 22.03 -22.93
CA ASP A 200 9.02 22.38 -23.73
C ASP A 200 8.58 21.24 -24.68
N LYS A 201 7.62 21.51 -25.56
CA LYS A 201 7.10 20.54 -26.54
C LYS A 201 8.13 20.07 -27.57
N ASP A 202 9.17 20.86 -27.79
CA ASP A 202 10.24 20.59 -28.76
C ASP A 202 11.48 19.97 -28.09
N GLY A 203 11.42 19.77 -26.77
CA GLY A 203 12.49 19.19 -25.95
C GLY A 203 13.57 20.19 -25.55
N ALA A 204 13.34 21.48 -25.76
CA ALA A 204 14.26 22.54 -25.35
C ALA A 204 14.00 22.94 -23.88
N PRO A 205 15.05 23.24 -23.08
CA PRO A 205 14.87 23.68 -21.71
C PRO A 205 14.27 25.10 -21.65
N ILE A 206 13.27 25.25 -20.79
CA ILE A 206 12.68 26.55 -20.49
C ILE A 206 13.59 27.27 -19.49
N GLU A 207 14.09 28.44 -19.86
CA GLU A 207 15.02 29.22 -19.05
C GLU A 207 14.41 29.60 -17.69
N GLY A 208 15.16 29.37 -16.63
CA GLY A 208 14.73 29.69 -15.25
C GLY A 208 13.67 28.78 -14.66
N LEU A 209 13.14 27.77 -15.39
CA LEU A 209 12.13 26.88 -14.91
C LEU A 209 12.72 25.51 -14.58
N TYR A 210 12.58 25.09 -13.31
CA TYR A 210 13.07 23.81 -12.78
C TYR A 210 11.94 23.03 -12.14
N SER A 211 11.99 21.70 -12.26
CA SER A 211 11.09 20.79 -11.56
C SER A 211 11.86 19.69 -10.87
N ILE A 212 11.52 19.42 -9.61
CA ILE A 212 12.16 18.40 -8.77
C ILE A 212 11.12 17.54 -8.06
N GLY A 213 11.59 16.43 -7.51
CA GLY A 213 10.74 15.52 -6.75
C GLY A 213 9.59 14.95 -7.59
N ASN A 214 8.43 14.73 -6.98
CA ASN A 214 7.31 14.09 -7.67
C ASN A 214 6.62 14.96 -8.74
N CYS A 215 6.96 16.23 -8.84
CA CYS A 215 6.51 17.07 -9.96
C CYS A 215 7.35 16.88 -11.22
N ALA A 216 8.59 16.40 -11.10
CA ALA A 216 9.44 16.05 -12.22
C ALA A 216 9.15 14.63 -12.70
N GLY A 217 8.98 14.44 -13.99
CA GLY A 217 8.81 13.15 -14.66
C GLY A 217 10.13 12.44 -14.95
N ASN A 218 10.06 11.43 -15.82
CA ASN A 218 11.19 10.68 -16.39
C ASN A 218 12.08 9.94 -15.38
N PHE A 219 11.58 9.64 -14.18
CA PHE A 219 12.36 8.96 -13.14
C PHE A 219 11.93 7.53 -12.88
N PHE A 220 10.65 7.31 -12.62
CA PHE A 220 10.18 5.97 -12.23
C PHE A 220 9.81 5.10 -13.43
N GLY A 221 9.53 5.69 -14.56
CA GLY A 221 9.00 4.98 -15.72
C GLY A 221 7.55 4.56 -15.52
N SER A 222 7.06 3.70 -16.39
CA SER A 222 5.73 3.14 -16.33
C SER A 222 5.81 1.62 -16.40
N PRO A 223 4.85 0.90 -15.87
CA PRO A 223 3.59 1.38 -15.28
C PRO A 223 3.66 1.58 -13.76
N ASP A 224 4.74 1.18 -13.09
CA ASP A 224 4.71 1.02 -11.64
C ASP A 224 5.88 1.68 -10.90
N TYR A 225 5.64 1.92 -9.63
CA TYR A 225 6.62 2.46 -8.69
C TYR A 225 7.44 1.29 -8.10
N PRO A 226 8.79 1.34 -8.15
CA PRO A 226 9.61 0.25 -7.61
C PRO A 226 9.57 0.23 -6.08
N MET A 227 8.85 -0.71 -5.51
CA MET A 227 8.74 -0.91 -4.06
C MET A 227 10.00 -1.53 -3.43
N THR A 228 10.96 -1.97 -4.25
CA THR A 228 12.20 -2.62 -3.82
C THR A 228 13.21 -1.68 -3.15
N VAL A 229 13.04 -0.36 -3.32
CA VAL A 229 13.92 0.65 -2.73
C VAL A 229 13.11 1.56 -1.80
N PRO A 230 12.99 1.22 -0.51
CA PRO A 230 12.26 2.04 0.45
C PRO A 230 12.81 3.47 0.51
N GLY A 231 11.91 4.46 0.58
CA GLY A 231 12.28 5.87 0.69
C GLY A 231 12.81 6.52 -0.59
N LEU A 232 12.79 5.83 -1.73
CA LEU A 232 13.31 6.35 -3.00
C LEU A 232 12.66 7.67 -3.41
N SER A 233 11.36 7.81 -3.26
CA SER A 233 10.63 9.04 -3.60
C SER A 233 11.10 10.22 -2.75
N LEU A 234 11.15 10.04 -1.43
CA LEU A 234 11.58 11.07 -0.49
C LEU A 234 13.07 11.40 -0.67
N GLY A 235 13.92 10.39 -0.80
CA GLY A 235 15.36 10.55 -1.06
C GLY A 235 15.62 11.34 -2.34
N ARG A 236 14.87 11.06 -3.41
CA ARG A 236 14.91 11.84 -4.66
C ARG A 236 14.56 13.30 -4.43
N CYS A 237 13.48 13.60 -3.71
CA CYS A 237 13.07 14.98 -3.43
C CYS A 237 14.20 15.77 -2.73
N HIS A 238 14.81 15.20 -1.72
CA HIS A 238 15.93 15.83 -1.00
C HIS A 238 17.16 16.01 -1.87
N THR A 239 17.56 14.96 -2.59
CA THR A 239 18.78 15.00 -3.43
C THR A 239 18.64 16.02 -4.56
N GLN A 240 17.52 15.98 -5.30
CA GLN A 240 17.28 16.92 -6.39
C GLN A 240 17.16 18.35 -5.88
N GLY A 241 16.47 18.57 -4.74
CA GLY A 241 16.38 19.88 -4.10
C GLY A 241 17.75 20.46 -3.76
N TYR A 242 18.62 19.65 -3.17
CA TYR A 242 19.99 20.05 -2.83
C TYR A 242 20.83 20.41 -4.08
N VAL A 243 20.83 19.52 -5.08
CA VAL A 243 21.64 19.70 -6.30
C VAL A 243 21.18 20.92 -7.08
N VAL A 244 19.88 21.04 -7.35
CA VAL A 244 19.31 22.17 -8.11
C VAL A 244 19.45 23.48 -7.34
N GLY A 245 19.19 23.47 -6.03
CA GLY A 245 19.33 24.66 -5.19
C GLY A 245 20.76 25.24 -5.24
N ARG A 246 21.78 24.36 -5.17
CA ARG A 246 23.16 24.80 -5.34
C ARG A 246 23.48 25.33 -6.74
N ALA A 247 23.00 24.64 -7.77
CA ALA A 247 23.25 25.07 -9.15
C ALA A 247 22.62 26.42 -9.48
N VAL A 248 21.41 26.68 -8.95
CA VAL A 248 20.73 27.97 -9.14
C VAL A 248 21.41 29.10 -8.33
N ALA A 249 21.83 28.81 -7.09
CA ALA A 249 22.51 29.80 -6.23
C ALA A 249 23.92 30.18 -6.72
N SER A 250 24.52 29.41 -7.61
CA SER A 250 25.86 29.67 -8.17
C SER A 250 25.84 30.44 -9.51
N LYS A 251 24.66 30.74 -10.03
CA LYS A 251 24.46 31.59 -11.22
C LYS A 251 24.33 33.05 -10.85
#